data_6a1a3a03340366cc1b3cd465248b3e21
#
_entry.id   6a1a3a03340366cc1b3cd465248b3e21
#
_cell.length_a   1.000
_cell.length_b   1.000
_cell.length_c   1.000
_cell.angle_alpha   90.00
_cell.angle_beta   90.00
_cell.angle_gamma   90.00
#
_symmetry.space_group_name_H-M   'P 1'
#
loop_
_entity.id
_entity.type
_entity.pdbx_description
1 polymer ?
#
loop_
_entity_poly.entity_id
_entity_poly.type
_entity_poly.pdbx_seq_one_letter_code
_entity_poly.pdbx_strand_id
1 'polypeptide(L)'
;KLSHHDDHILYHVAIALKMGISVNHIYELSTIDPWFIEKIQNIVNVEEKLKHSELDASLLWEAKKMGFADKQIARAKDKTPDKIRDLRKNLGVIPSVKQIDTLAAEWPAVTNYLYLTYGGHSNDIVIPEDEKGIVVLGAGPYRIGSSVEFDWGTVNMVWGLQENGEKNVSVVNCNPETVSTDYDICTRL
;
A
#
# COMPACT_ATOMS: atom_id res chain seq x y z
N LYS A 1 12.35 3.92 -27.19
CA LYS A 1 12.09 4.38 -25.82
C LYS A 1 12.79 3.52 -24.78
N LEU A 2 12.84 2.20 -24.94
CA LEU A 2 13.57 1.32 -24.01
C LEU A 2 15.08 1.60 -23.94
N SER A 3 15.67 2.03 -25.05
CA SER A 3 17.10 2.35 -25.13
C SER A 3 17.45 3.74 -24.60
N HIS A 4 16.47 4.53 -24.21
CA HIS A 4 16.64 5.86 -23.64
C HIS A 4 15.95 5.92 -22.30
N HIS A 5 16.75 5.97 -21.24
CA HIS A 5 16.25 5.98 -19.88
C HIS A 5 15.70 7.36 -19.53
N ASP A 6 14.42 7.43 -19.33
CA ASP A 6 13.69 8.59 -18.83
C ASP A 6 12.91 8.18 -17.56
N ASP A 7 12.23 9.12 -16.95
CA ASP A 7 11.39 8.90 -15.77
C ASP A 7 10.18 7.99 -16.02
N HIS A 8 9.90 7.65 -17.28
CA HIS A 8 8.82 6.75 -17.69
C HIS A 8 9.30 5.34 -18.07
N ILE A 9 10.57 5.01 -17.89
CA ILE A 9 11.15 3.74 -18.36
C ILE A 9 10.38 2.51 -17.84
N LEU A 10 9.92 2.50 -16.59
CA LEU A 10 9.16 1.38 -16.02
C LEU A 10 7.81 1.19 -16.73
N TYR A 11 7.15 2.28 -17.14
CA TYR A 11 5.93 2.19 -17.96
C TYR A 11 6.22 1.68 -19.36
N HIS A 12 7.35 2.06 -19.96
CA HIS A 12 7.76 1.55 -21.26
C HIS A 12 8.05 0.04 -21.20
N VAL A 13 8.67 -0.45 -20.12
CA VAL A 13 8.87 -1.89 -19.88
C VAL A 13 7.52 -2.61 -19.75
N ALA A 14 6.60 -2.09 -18.94
CA ALA A 14 5.28 -2.68 -18.79
C ALA A 14 4.49 -2.74 -20.12
N ILE A 15 4.57 -1.69 -20.94
CA ILE A 15 3.95 -1.64 -22.27
C ILE A 15 4.59 -2.68 -23.19
N ALA A 16 5.91 -2.80 -23.21
CA ALA A 16 6.64 -3.76 -24.03
C ALA A 16 6.24 -5.20 -23.68
N LEU A 17 6.14 -5.51 -22.38
CA LEU A 17 5.67 -6.82 -21.89
C LEU A 17 4.23 -7.11 -22.34
N LYS A 18 3.34 -6.11 -22.27
CA LYS A 18 1.95 -6.24 -22.78
C LYS A 18 1.89 -6.46 -24.29
N MET A 19 2.87 -5.98 -25.02
CA MET A 19 3.02 -6.24 -26.47
C MET A 19 3.65 -7.60 -26.77
N GLY A 20 4.01 -8.40 -25.77
CA GLY A 20 4.61 -9.71 -25.93
C GLY A 20 6.13 -9.69 -26.19
N ILE A 21 6.79 -8.57 -25.97
CA ILE A 21 8.26 -8.49 -26.07
C ILE A 21 8.88 -9.26 -24.91
N SER A 22 9.82 -10.14 -25.21
CA SER A 22 10.46 -11.01 -24.20
C SER A 22 11.32 -10.23 -23.20
N VAL A 23 11.45 -10.78 -22.00
CA VAL A 23 12.32 -10.22 -20.93
C VAL A 23 13.75 -10.03 -21.45
N ASN A 24 14.31 -11.03 -22.16
CA ASN A 24 15.66 -10.94 -22.69
C ASN A 24 15.81 -9.79 -23.70
N HIS A 25 14.84 -9.61 -24.58
CA HIS A 25 14.92 -8.54 -25.58
C HIS A 25 14.77 -7.15 -24.93
N ILE A 26 13.94 -7.04 -23.88
CA ILE A 26 13.83 -5.81 -23.09
C ILE A 26 15.17 -5.53 -22.38
N TYR A 27 15.81 -6.55 -21.81
CA TYR A 27 17.13 -6.41 -21.20
C TYR A 27 18.19 -5.93 -22.22
N GLU A 28 18.25 -6.54 -23.39
CA GLU A 28 19.18 -6.13 -24.46
C GLU A 28 19.04 -4.64 -24.85
N LEU A 29 17.80 -4.13 -24.84
CA LEU A 29 17.51 -2.74 -25.22
C LEU A 29 17.70 -1.76 -24.07
N SER A 30 17.37 -2.17 -22.84
CA SER A 30 17.28 -1.25 -21.69
C SER A 30 18.43 -1.39 -20.71
N THR A 31 19.17 -2.50 -20.76
CA THR A 31 20.19 -2.89 -19.75
C THR A 31 19.63 -3.00 -18.31
N ILE A 32 18.31 -2.99 -18.14
CA ILE A 32 17.64 -3.23 -16.85
C ILE A 32 17.75 -4.70 -16.53
N ASP A 33 18.26 -5.03 -15.34
CA ASP A 33 18.41 -6.43 -14.91
C ASP A 33 17.10 -7.22 -15.09
N PRO A 34 17.15 -8.43 -15.66
CA PRO A 34 15.99 -9.27 -15.93
C PRO A 34 15.09 -9.49 -14.71
N TRP A 35 15.67 -9.56 -13.50
CA TRP A 35 14.91 -9.73 -12.27
C TRP A 35 13.84 -8.63 -12.06
N PHE A 36 14.19 -7.36 -12.34
CA PHE A 36 13.23 -6.26 -12.24
C PHE A 36 12.17 -6.33 -13.34
N ILE A 37 12.57 -6.71 -14.57
CA ILE A 37 11.65 -6.87 -15.69
C ILE A 37 10.62 -7.98 -15.39
N GLU A 38 11.08 -9.11 -14.82
CA GLU A 38 10.21 -10.22 -14.39
C GLU A 38 9.22 -9.80 -13.30
N LYS A 39 9.61 -8.93 -12.36
CA LYS A 39 8.67 -8.39 -11.36
C LYS A 39 7.56 -7.56 -12.01
N ILE A 40 7.90 -6.76 -13.01
CA ILE A 40 6.90 -6.01 -13.79
C ILE A 40 6.04 -6.97 -14.60
N GLN A 41 6.61 -8.03 -15.18
CA GLN A 41 5.86 -9.06 -15.89
C GLN A 41 4.83 -9.76 -15.01
N ASN A 42 5.15 -10.04 -13.74
CA ASN A 42 4.20 -10.60 -12.79
C ASN A 42 2.96 -9.70 -12.61
N ILE A 43 3.16 -8.38 -12.55
CA ILE A 43 2.05 -7.42 -12.46
C ILE A 43 1.23 -7.44 -13.75
N VAL A 44 1.87 -7.45 -14.93
CA VAL A 44 1.19 -7.53 -16.22
C VAL A 44 0.38 -8.83 -16.35
N ASN A 45 0.94 -9.95 -15.91
CA ASN A 45 0.24 -11.25 -15.93
C ASN A 45 -1.02 -11.23 -15.05
N VAL A 46 -0.96 -10.64 -13.86
CA VAL A 46 -2.14 -10.49 -12.99
C VAL A 46 -3.18 -9.56 -13.61
N GLU A 47 -2.76 -8.47 -14.25
CA GLU A 47 -3.67 -7.58 -14.98
C GLU A 47 -4.42 -8.34 -16.10
N GLU A 48 -3.74 -9.21 -16.85
CA GLU A 48 -4.37 -10.03 -17.88
C GLU A 48 -5.32 -11.09 -17.29
N LYS A 49 -4.92 -11.76 -16.19
CA LYS A 49 -5.83 -12.65 -15.45
C LYS A 49 -7.10 -11.92 -14.99
N LEU A 50 -6.95 -10.71 -14.46
CA LEU A 50 -8.09 -9.88 -14.04
C LEU A 50 -9.06 -9.59 -15.18
N LYS A 51 -8.59 -9.41 -16.42
CA LYS A 51 -9.46 -9.17 -17.58
C LYS A 51 -10.27 -10.41 -18.00
N HIS A 52 -9.63 -11.58 -17.98
CA HIS A 52 -10.15 -12.78 -18.63
C HIS A 52 -10.74 -13.83 -17.68
N SER A 53 -10.42 -13.80 -16.40
CA SER A 53 -10.90 -14.79 -15.42
C SER A 53 -12.03 -14.24 -14.54
N GLU A 54 -12.86 -15.09 -14.00
CA GLU A 54 -13.83 -14.69 -12.97
C GLU A 54 -13.11 -14.23 -11.69
N LEU A 55 -13.74 -13.30 -10.98
CA LEU A 55 -13.20 -12.81 -9.70
C LEU A 55 -13.62 -13.75 -8.57
N ASP A 56 -12.70 -14.58 -8.14
CA ASP A 56 -12.80 -15.35 -6.90
C ASP A 56 -11.90 -14.79 -5.81
N ALA A 57 -11.94 -15.39 -4.64
CA ALA A 57 -11.11 -14.98 -3.50
C ALA A 57 -9.61 -15.11 -3.82
N SER A 58 -9.19 -16.14 -4.55
CA SER A 58 -7.78 -16.39 -4.88
C SER A 58 -7.22 -15.29 -5.78
N LEU A 59 -7.92 -14.97 -6.86
CA LEU A 59 -7.49 -13.92 -7.80
C LEU A 59 -7.52 -12.53 -7.14
N LEU A 60 -8.50 -12.28 -6.27
CA LEU A 60 -8.55 -11.03 -5.51
C LEU A 60 -7.37 -10.93 -4.54
N TRP A 61 -7.02 -11.99 -3.81
CA TRP A 61 -5.82 -12.03 -2.97
C TRP A 61 -4.55 -11.79 -3.77
N GLU A 62 -4.38 -12.49 -4.91
CA GLU A 62 -3.23 -12.32 -5.81
C GLU A 62 -3.12 -10.85 -6.25
N ALA A 63 -4.22 -10.26 -6.73
CA ALA A 63 -4.25 -8.88 -7.18
C ALA A 63 -3.95 -7.89 -6.04
N LYS A 64 -4.55 -8.07 -4.86
CA LYS A 64 -4.30 -7.18 -3.71
C LYS A 64 -2.86 -7.27 -3.23
N LYS A 65 -2.24 -8.46 -3.19
CA LYS A 65 -0.82 -8.65 -2.86
C LYS A 65 0.11 -7.98 -3.86
N MET A 66 -0.29 -7.93 -5.15
CA MET A 66 0.45 -7.24 -6.20
C MET A 66 0.21 -5.71 -6.23
N GLY A 67 -0.57 -5.17 -5.29
CA GLY A 67 -0.79 -3.74 -5.15
C GLY A 67 -1.97 -3.17 -5.97
N PHE A 68 -2.79 -4.00 -6.61
CA PHE A 68 -3.96 -3.51 -7.34
C PHE A 68 -4.98 -2.88 -6.41
N ALA A 69 -5.30 -1.62 -6.64
CA ALA A 69 -6.40 -0.94 -5.98
C ALA A 69 -7.77 -1.45 -6.48
N ASP A 70 -8.80 -1.34 -5.66
CA ASP A 70 -10.16 -1.73 -6.06
C ASP A 70 -10.61 -1.01 -7.34
N LYS A 71 -10.15 0.24 -7.56
CA LYS A 71 -10.39 1.01 -8.78
C LYS A 71 -9.76 0.37 -10.04
N GLN A 72 -8.56 -0.22 -9.92
CA GLN A 72 -7.87 -0.86 -11.04
C GLN A 72 -8.57 -2.20 -11.39
N ILE A 73 -8.93 -2.98 -10.37
CA ILE A 73 -9.70 -4.22 -10.55
C ILE A 73 -11.08 -3.92 -11.17
N ALA A 74 -11.76 -2.89 -10.69
CA ALA A 74 -13.05 -2.44 -11.22
C ALA A 74 -12.97 -2.09 -12.72
N ARG A 75 -11.91 -1.37 -13.12
CA ARG A 75 -11.67 -1.05 -14.54
C ARG A 75 -11.49 -2.30 -15.40
N ALA A 76 -10.74 -3.30 -14.91
CA ALA A 76 -10.53 -4.55 -15.63
C ALA A 76 -11.81 -5.38 -15.78
N LYS A 77 -12.82 -5.14 -14.93
CA LYS A 77 -14.08 -5.88 -14.85
C LYS A 77 -15.32 -5.09 -15.27
N ASP A 78 -15.14 -3.89 -15.75
CA ASP A 78 -16.25 -2.98 -16.10
C ASP A 78 -17.26 -2.84 -14.94
N LYS A 79 -16.71 -2.65 -13.71
CA LYS A 79 -17.47 -2.49 -12.47
C LYS A 79 -17.10 -1.19 -11.77
N THR A 80 -17.85 -0.85 -10.72
CA THR A 80 -17.48 0.27 -9.83
C THR A 80 -16.54 -0.20 -8.73
N PRO A 81 -15.66 0.67 -8.21
CA PRO A 81 -14.77 0.34 -7.09
C PRO A 81 -15.52 -0.18 -5.86
N ASP A 82 -16.71 0.37 -5.55
CA ASP A 82 -17.52 -0.06 -4.42
C ASP A 82 -17.99 -1.49 -4.57
N LYS A 83 -18.44 -1.91 -5.77
CA LYS A 83 -18.79 -3.30 -6.03
C LYS A 83 -17.63 -4.26 -5.85
N ILE A 84 -16.41 -3.86 -6.22
CA ILE A 84 -15.21 -4.67 -5.97
C ILE A 84 -14.91 -4.74 -4.47
N ARG A 85 -15.01 -3.61 -3.76
CA ARG A 85 -14.82 -3.55 -2.32
C ARG A 85 -15.79 -4.47 -1.57
N ASP A 86 -17.07 -4.41 -1.93
CA ASP A 86 -18.09 -5.26 -1.32
C ASP A 86 -17.84 -6.74 -1.62
N LEU A 87 -17.54 -7.08 -2.88
CA LEU A 87 -17.22 -8.43 -3.28
C LEU A 87 -16.04 -9.00 -2.49
N ARG A 88 -14.91 -8.27 -2.43
CA ARG A 88 -13.73 -8.76 -1.71
C ARG A 88 -13.97 -8.91 -0.21
N LYS A 89 -14.77 -8.00 0.41
CA LYS A 89 -15.14 -8.12 1.83
C LYS A 89 -16.02 -9.34 2.07
N ASN A 90 -16.99 -9.60 1.22
CA ASN A 90 -17.86 -10.78 1.29
C ASN A 90 -17.09 -12.09 1.10
N LEU A 91 -16.00 -12.05 0.32
CA LEU A 91 -15.10 -13.20 0.11
C LEU A 91 -13.97 -13.28 1.16
N GLY A 92 -14.00 -12.43 2.21
CA GLY A 92 -13.00 -12.43 3.26
C GLY A 92 -11.63 -11.86 2.85
N VAL A 93 -11.54 -11.19 1.70
CA VAL A 93 -10.29 -10.57 1.23
C VAL A 93 -10.13 -9.21 1.89
N ILE A 94 -9.59 -9.21 3.09
CA ILE A 94 -9.41 -8.05 3.97
C ILE A 94 -7.93 -7.96 4.36
N PRO A 95 -7.33 -6.75 4.38
CA PRO A 95 -5.95 -6.60 4.84
C PRO A 95 -5.85 -6.92 6.33
N SER A 96 -4.69 -7.42 6.73
CA SER A 96 -4.34 -7.60 8.13
C SER A 96 -3.57 -6.39 8.65
N VAL A 97 -3.75 -6.11 9.94
CA VAL A 97 -2.95 -5.11 10.67
C VAL A 97 -1.74 -5.82 11.26
N LYS A 98 -0.56 -5.39 10.85
CA LYS A 98 0.72 -5.92 11.32
C LYS A 98 1.48 -4.88 12.11
N GLN A 99 2.12 -5.30 13.19
CA GLN A 99 3.01 -4.47 13.99
C GLN A 99 4.45 -4.61 13.47
N ILE A 100 5.17 -3.49 13.38
CA ILE A 100 6.58 -3.54 13.00
C ILE A 100 7.40 -3.96 14.21
N ASP A 101 8.17 -5.03 14.03
CA ASP A 101 9.22 -5.43 14.97
C ASP A 101 10.49 -4.62 14.69
N THR A 102 10.81 -3.70 15.60
CA THR A 102 11.99 -2.85 15.51
C THR A 102 13.21 -3.44 16.26
N LEU A 103 13.06 -4.62 16.89
CA LEU A 103 14.03 -5.22 17.79
C LEU A 103 14.51 -6.60 17.31
N ALA A 104 14.36 -6.92 16.03
CA ALA A 104 14.80 -8.16 15.41
C ALA A 104 14.33 -9.44 16.16
N ALA A 105 13.13 -9.40 16.73
CA ALA A 105 12.52 -10.46 17.54
C ALA A 105 13.30 -10.83 18.83
N GLU A 106 14.26 -10.02 19.24
CA GLU A 106 14.98 -10.23 20.51
C GLU A 106 14.13 -9.89 21.73
N TRP A 107 13.21 -8.92 21.57
CA TRP A 107 12.21 -8.51 22.57
C TRP A 107 10.86 -8.31 21.92
N PRO A 108 9.75 -8.52 22.65
CA PRO A 108 8.42 -8.19 22.15
C PRO A 108 8.35 -6.73 21.72
N ALA A 109 7.97 -6.46 20.48
CA ALA A 109 7.77 -5.10 20.00
C ALA A 109 6.54 -4.49 20.68
N VAL A 110 6.72 -3.33 21.32
CA VAL A 110 5.66 -2.55 21.99
C VAL A 110 5.44 -1.20 21.30
N THR A 111 5.91 -1.09 20.05
CA THR A 111 5.75 0.13 19.26
C THR A 111 4.33 0.25 18.75
N ASN A 112 3.88 1.49 18.53
CA ASN A 112 2.58 1.78 17.93
C ASN A 112 2.61 1.83 16.39
N TYR A 113 3.70 1.38 15.75
CA TYR A 113 3.84 1.31 14.30
C TYR A 113 3.08 0.13 13.72
N LEU A 114 2.07 0.43 12.93
CA LEU A 114 1.19 -0.55 12.33
C LEU A 114 1.18 -0.42 10.81
N TYR A 115 1.02 -1.55 10.14
CA TYR A 115 0.90 -1.61 8.68
C TYR A 115 -0.32 -2.42 8.27
N LEU A 116 -1.09 -1.88 7.33
CA LEU A 116 -2.14 -2.63 6.65
C LEU A 116 -1.53 -3.36 5.45
N THR A 117 -1.63 -4.68 5.45
CA THR A 117 -1.05 -5.50 4.39
C THR A 117 -1.96 -6.66 3.99
N TYR A 118 -1.95 -7.00 2.71
CA TYR A 118 -2.53 -8.23 2.19
C TYR A 118 -1.55 -9.42 2.24
N GLY A 119 -0.33 -9.21 2.73
CA GLY A 119 0.67 -10.26 2.94
C GLY A 119 0.52 -11.03 4.24
N GLY A 120 -0.35 -10.59 5.15
CA GLY A 120 -0.61 -11.24 6.43
C GLY A 120 -1.91 -12.06 6.42
N HIS A 121 -2.01 -13.01 7.37
CA HIS A 121 -3.20 -13.86 7.54
C HIS A 121 -3.97 -13.57 8.84
N SER A 122 -3.38 -12.80 9.75
CA SER A 122 -3.96 -12.42 11.05
C SER A 122 -3.49 -11.05 11.48
N ASN A 123 -4.25 -10.40 12.35
CA ASN A 123 -3.84 -9.16 12.98
C ASN A 123 -2.87 -9.45 14.12
N ASP A 124 -1.87 -8.59 14.31
CA ASP A 124 -0.95 -8.64 15.46
C ASP A 124 -1.50 -7.89 16.66
N ILE A 125 -2.47 -7.01 16.44
CA ILE A 125 -3.15 -6.25 17.50
C ILE A 125 -4.64 -6.55 17.51
N VAL A 126 -5.24 -6.44 18.69
CA VAL A 126 -6.70 -6.50 18.89
C VAL A 126 -7.21 -5.09 19.11
N ILE A 127 -8.14 -4.66 18.27
CA ILE A 127 -8.87 -3.40 18.45
C ILE A 127 -10.27 -3.77 18.94
N PRO A 128 -10.72 -3.32 20.11
CA PRO A 128 -12.08 -3.57 20.59
C PRO A 128 -13.12 -3.03 19.60
N GLU A 129 -14.19 -3.79 19.36
CA GLU A 129 -15.22 -3.43 18.36
C GLU A 129 -15.97 -2.13 18.71
N ASP A 130 -16.08 -1.82 20.00
CA ASP A 130 -16.73 -0.63 20.53
C ASP A 130 -15.79 0.57 20.69
N GLU A 131 -14.50 0.39 20.40
CA GLU A 131 -13.52 1.46 20.50
C GLU A 131 -13.74 2.51 19.41
N LYS A 132 -14.10 3.72 19.85
CA LYS A 132 -14.18 4.89 18.99
C LYS A 132 -12.86 5.63 19.01
N GLY A 133 -12.45 6.10 17.84
CA GLY A 133 -11.23 6.89 17.70
C GLY A 133 -11.30 7.82 16.50
N ILE A 134 -10.37 8.74 16.44
CA ILE A 134 -10.21 9.70 15.34
C ILE A 134 -8.99 9.31 14.53
N VAL A 135 -9.14 9.32 13.22
CA VAL A 135 -8.04 9.11 12.28
C VAL A 135 -7.60 10.46 11.72
N VAL A 136 -6.36 10.81 11.94
CA VAL A 136 -5.71 11.98 11.35
C VAL A 136 -4.93 11.53 10.12
N LEU A 137 -5.21 12.13 8.98
CA LEU A 137 -4.44 11.89 7.75
C LEU A 137 -3.20 12.79 7.78
N GLY A 138 -2.05 12.18 7.94
CA GLY A 138 -0.76 12.85 7.91
C GLY A 138 -0.25 13.11 6.50
N ALA A 139 1.05 13.37 6.39
CA ALA A 139 1.69 13.65 5.10
C ALA A 139 1.71 12.40 4.20
N GLY A 140 1.45 12.60 2.93
CA GLY A 140 1.70 11.60 1.91
C GLY A 140 3.20 11.47 1.57
N PRO A 141 3.56 10.74 0.48
CA PRO A 141 4.94 10.66 0.04
C PRO A 141 5.51 12.04 -0.24
N TYR A 142 6.78 12.24 0.11
CA TYR A 142 7.47 13.49 -0.21
C TYR A 142 7.54 13.72 -1.72
N ARG A 143 7.29 14.95 -2.11
CA ARG A 143 7.34 15.41 -3.50
C ARG A 143 7.64 16.91 -3.53
N ILE A 144 7.97 17.43 -4.67
CA ILE A 144 8.11 18.89 -4.86
C ILE A 144 6.80 19.58 -4.46
N GLY A 145 6.89 20.58 -3.58
CA GLY A 145 5.74 21.30 -3.01
C GLY A 145 5.09 20.62 -1.81
N SER A 146 5.70 19.54 -1.27
CA SER A 146 5.30 18.91 -0.02
C SER A 146 6.49 18.86 0.92
N SER A 147 6.35 19.38 2.14
CA SER A 147 7.44 19.58 3.08
C SER A 147 6.99 19.34 4.52
N VAL A 148 7.82 19.66 5.49
CA VAL A 148 7.62 19.41 6.93
C VAL A 148 6.43 20.16 7.53
N GLU A 149 5.91 21.20 6.89
CA GLU A 149 4.71 21.91 7.35
C GLU A 149 3.47 21.01 7.42
N PHE A 150 3.38 19.99 6.58
CA PHE A 150 2.30 19.01 6.65
C PHE A 150 2.44 18.13 7.89
N ASP A 151 3.67 17.79 8.27
CA ASP A 151 3.97 17.05 9.48
C ASP A 151 3.63 17.87 10.71
N TRP A 152 4.01 19.14 10.74
CA TRP A 152 3.65 20.09 11.80
C TRP A 152 2.12 20.20 11.98
N GLY A 153 1.38 20.28 10.88
CA GLY A 153 -0.08 20.29 10.89
C GLY A 153 -0.66 19.02 11.49
N THR A 154 -0.09 17.86 11.17
CA THR A 154 -0.50 16.56 11.71
C THR A 154 -0.29 16.49 13.22
N VAL A 155 0.89 16.85 13.71
CA VAL A 155 1.23 16.84 15.14
C VAL A 155 0.30 17.77 15.93
N ASN A 156 0.11 19.01 15.45
CA ASN A 156 -0.78 19.96 16.12
C ASN A 156 -2.25 19.51 16.13
N MET A 157 -2.72 18.83 15.07
CA MET A 157 -4.05 18.24 15.07
C MET A 157 -4.18 17.16 16.14
N VAL A 158 -3.19 16.28 16.27
CA VAL A 158 -3.19 15.22 17.29
C VAL A 158 -3.22 15.83 18.69
N TRP A 159 -2.35 16.78 18.98
CA TRP A 159 -2.31 17.47 20.29
C TRP A 159 -3.62 18.20 20.59
N GLY A 160 -4.16 18.95 19.62
CA GLY A 160 -5.43 19.62 19.80
C GLY A 160 -6.60 18.67 20.09
N LEU A 161 -6.62 17.47 19.48
CA LEU A 161 -7.60 16.43 19.78
C LEU A 161 -7.41 15.88 21.19
N GLN A 162 -6.17 15.56 21.58
CA GLN A 162 -5.84 15.04 22.91
C GLN A 162 -6.16 16.06 24.02
N GLU A 163 -5.87 17.34 23.82
CA GLU A 163 -6.23 18.44 24.74
C GLU A 163 -7.76 18.57 24.91
N ASN A 164 -8.52 18.23 23.87
CA ASN A 164 -9.99 18.20 23.94
C ASN A 164 -10.58 16.88 24.46
N GLY A 165 -9.74 15.98 25.00
CA GLY A 165 -10.16 14.76 25.67
C GLY A 165 -10.25 13.52 24.78
N GLU A 166 -9.88 13.60 23.51
CA GLU A 166 -9.84 12.45 22.61
C GLU A 166 -8.59 11.59 22.91
N LYS A 167 -8.83 10.38 23.42
CA LYS A 167 -7.73 9.48 23.84
C LYS A 167 -7.21 8.57 22.73
N ASN A 168 -8.07 8.22 21.77
CA ASN A 168 -7.75 7.27 20.72
C ASN A 168 -7.56 8.00 19.37
N VAL A 169 -6.37 8.55 19.19
CA VAL A 169 -6.00 9.24 17.94
C VAL A 169 -5.02 8.37 17.18
N SER A 170 -5.41 7.95 15.98
CA SER A 170 -4.57 7.22 15.04
C SER A 170 -4.09 8.13 13.92
N VAL A 171 -2.83 8.04 13.53
CA VAL A 171 -2.27 8.77 12.40
C VAL A 171 -2.02 7.83 11.25
N VAL A 172 -2.41 8.20 10.03
CA VAL A 172 -2.03 7.50 8.80
C VAL A 172 -1.01 8.35 8.07
N ASN A 173 0.21 7.87 7.97
CA ASN A 173 1.32 8.58 7.36
C ASN A 173 2.08 7.69 6.36
N CYS A 174 2.69 8.28 5.35
CA CYS A 174 3.51 7.57 4.37
C CYS A 174 5.01 7.66 4.66
N ASN A 175 5.43 8.62 5.48
CA ASN A 175 6.82 8.79 5.86
C ASN A 175 7.07 8.21 7.25
N PRO A 176 7.95 7.19 7.39
CA PRO A 176 8.25 6.57 8.67
C PRO A 176 9.22 7.38 9.56
N GLU A 177 9.84 8.43 9.03
CA GLU A 177 10.89 9.19 9.74
C GLU A 177 10.55 10.67 9.81
N THR A 178 9.55 11.03 10.60
CA THR A 178 9.15 12.41 10.84
C THR A 178 8.51 12.53 12.22
N VAL A 179 8.34 13.74 12.75
CA VAL A 179 7.87 13.98 14.13
C VAL A 179 6.49 13.37 14.38
N SER A 180 5.56 13.42 13.41
CA SER A 180 4.24 12.77 13.54
C SER A 180 4.30 11.25 13.66
N THR A 181 5.44 10.65 13.35
CA THR A 181 5.69 9.20 13.47
C THR A 181 6.48 8.82 14.73
N ASP A 182 6.78 9.77 15.60
CA ASP A 182 7.39 9.48 16.89
C ASP A 182 6.39 8.74 17.79
N TYR A 183 6.90 7.78 18.58
CA TYR A 183 6.08 6.83 19.35
C TYR A 183 5.17 7.48 20.41
N ASP A 184 5.46 8.70 20.82
CA ASP A 184 4.76 9.45 21.87
C ASP A 184 3.74 10.48 21.33
N ILE A 185 3.61 10.61 20.02
CA ILE A 185 2.72 11.62 19.41
C ILE A 185 1.27 11.13 19.35
N CYS A 186 1.02 9.91 18.95
CA CYS A 186 -0.33 9.38 18.78
C CYS A 186 -0.50 8.00 19.41
N THR A 187 -1.76 7.56 19.52
CA THR A 187 -2.06 6.25 20.11
C THR A 187 -1.67 5.10 19.18
N ARG A 188 -1.87 5.31 17.88
CA ARG A 188 -1.52 4.33 16.83
C ARG A 188 -1.03 5.06 15.58
N LEU A 189 -0.03 4.49 14.95
CA LEU A 189 0.55 4.97 13.71
C LEU A 189 0.46 3.90 12.61
#